data_f590b38289432e959b880a6d28682ef5
#
_entry.id   f590b38289432e959b880a6d28682ef5
#
_cell.length_a   1.000
_cell.length_b   1.000
_cell.length_c   1.000
_cell.angle_alpha   90.00
_cell.angle_beta   90.00
_cell.angle_gamma   90.00
#
_symmetry.space_group_name_H-M   'P 1'
#
loop_
_entity.id
_entity.type
_entity.pdbx_description
1 polymer ?
#
loop_
_entity_poly.entity_id
_entity_poly.type
_entity_poly.pdbx_seq_one_letter_code
_entity_poly.pdbx_strand_id
1 'polypeptide(L)'
;LANLSTAGYKRELLFQSALISVEQNLRNVPGDAESADPPVRSYTDFSPGPLQHTGNPLDLALEGAGFFVVQDALGQRFLTRRGSFRLTADGALQTPDGKELVGTSGVLRIPLQLLQAQPLAGEARQGAVPPLEVTPEGELRVQGVLVGQLLIVGVQLGQLRRVDGVQFAPLPGAVLTPLSPEEYRVRQGLLEGSNVNPVEELVQLIELQRRFELGHRVIRSSDATLERSIELARFV
;
A
#
# COMPACT_ATOMS: atom_id res chain seq x y z
N LEU A 1 4.35 -12.76 0.24
CA LEU A 1 4.25 -13.46 1.54
C LEU A 1 4.79 -12.63 2.71
N ALA A 2 5.90 -11.87 2.55
CA ALA A 2 6.53 -11.09 3.65
C ALA A 2 5.62 -10.03 4.28
N ASN A 3 4.62 -9.51 3.53
CA ASN A 3 3.75 -8.41 3.95
C ASN A 3 2.33 -8.85 4.34
N LEU A 4 2.13 -10.13 4.65
CA LEU A 4 0.82 -10.67 5.05
C LEU A 4 0.28 -10.03 6.34
N SER A 5 1.15 -9.77 7.30
CA SER A 5 0.80 -9.18 8.60
C SER A 5 0.99 -7.66 8.62
N THR A 6 1.30 -7.03 7.47
CA THR A 6 1.53 -5.58 7.41
C THR A 6 0.20 -4.85 7.24
N ALA A 7 -0.18 -4.06 8.25
CA ALA A 7 -1.41 -3.26 8.19
C ALA A 7 -1.38 -2.28 7.02
N GLY A 8 -2.48 -2.21 6.27
CA GLY A 8 -2.64 -1.33 5.12
C GLY A 8 -1.83 -1.71 3.87
N TYR A 9 -1.19 -2.89 3.89
CA TYR A 9 -0.48 -3.37 2.70
C TYR A 9 -1.46 -3.72 1.59
N LYS A 10 -1.13 -3.31 0.37
CA LYS A 10 -1.89 -3.60 -0.85
C LYS A 10 -1.08 -4.49 -1.77
N ARG A 11 -1.72 -5.57 -2.27
CA ARG A 11 -1.11 -6.55 -3.17
C ARG A 11 -0.60 -5.87 -4.43
N GLU A 12 0.56 -6.28 -4.89
CA GLU A 12 1.13 -5.87 -6.16
C GLU A 12 1.09 -7.04 -7.14
N LEU A 13 0.48 -6.81 -8.28
CA LEU A 13 0.40 -7.76 -9.38
C LEU A 13 1.36 -7.32 -10.47
N LEU A 14 2.22 -8.22 -10.91
CA LEU A 14 3.09 -8.00 -12.05
C LEU A 14 2.33 -8.32 -13.34
N PHE A 15 2.19 -7.33 -14.20
CA PHE A 15 1.57 -7.51 -15.51
C PHE A 15 2.64 -7.52 -16.59
N GLN A 16 2.87 -8.67 -17.19
CA GLN A 16 3.73 -8.80 -18.35
C GLN A 16 2.88 -8.50 -19.59
N SER A 17 3.04 -7.30 -20.15
CA SER A 17 2.31 -6.87 -21.33
C SER A 17 2.87 -7.56 -22.59
N ALA A 18 2.41 -8.76 -22.85
CA ALA A 18 2.75 -9.50 -24.06
C ALA A 18 2.19 -8.88 -25.35
N LEU A 19 1.24 -7.94 -25.25
CA LEU A 19 0.55 -7.34 -26.40
C LEU A 19 1.35 -6.24 -27.11
N ILE A 20 2.30 -5.60 -26.45
CA ILE A 20 3.08 -4.51 -27.06
C ILE A 20 4.13 -5.06 -28.03
N SER A 21 4.62 -6.27 -27.82
CA SER A 21 5.64 -6.88 -28.68
C SER A 21 5.12 -7.28 -30.06
N VAL A 22 3.84 -7.57 -30.21
CA VAL A 22 3.27 -7.94 -31.51
C VAL A 22 3.16 -6.74 -32.45
N GLU A 23 2.78 -5.58 -31.93
CA GLU A 23 2.64 -4.36 -32.73
C GLU A 23 3.99 -3.72 -33.08
N GLN A 24 4.98 -3.85 -32.21
CA GLN A 24 6.36 -3.41 -32.48
C GLN A 24 7.10 -4.36 -33.42
N ASN A 25 6.88 -5.67 -33.33
CA ASN A 25 7.47 -6.65 -34.26
C ASN A 25 6.90 -6.58 -35.67
N LEU A 26 5.69 -6.04 -35.84
CA LEU A 26 5.11 -5.80 -37.19
C LEU A 26 5.65 -4.51 -37.84
N ARG A 27 6.30 -3.63 -37.08
CA ARG A 27 6.89 -2.38 -37.59
C ARG A 27 8.40 -2.44 -37.80
N ASN A 28 9.09 -3.42 -37.25
CA ASN A 28 10.55 -3.51 -37.35
C ASN A 28 10.95 -4.40 -38.53
N VAL A 29 11.52 -3.78 -39.55
CA VAL A 29 12.29 -4.36 -40.63
C VAL A 29 13.53 -5.06 -40.03
N PRO A 30 13.97 -6.22 -40.59
CA PRO A 30 15.04 -7.02 -40.02
C PRO A 30 16.39 -6.27 -40.06
N GLY A 31 16.95 -6.01 -38.89
CA GLY A 31 18.26 -5.40 -38.77
C GLY A 31 18.77 -5.29 -37.34
N ASP A 32 17.97 -4.80 -36.39
CA ASP A 32 18.45 -4.53 -35.03
C ASP A 32 17.40 -4.97 -34.00
N ALA A 33 17.22 -6.29 -33.88
CA ALA A 33 16.43 -6.86 -32.80
C ALA A 33 17.33 -7.02 -31.55
N GLU A 34 17.66 -5.92 -30.91
CA GLU A 34 18.03 -5.96 -29.51
C GLU A 34 16.75 -6.33 -28.75
N SER A 35 16.73 -7.52 -28.17
CA SER A 35 15.61 -8.08 -27.40
C SER A 35 15.33 -7.20 -26.20
N ALA A 36 14.57 -6.14 -26.41
CA ALA A 36 14.03 -5.39 -25.29
C ALA A 36 12.98 -6.27 -24.63
N ASP A 37 13.29 -6.82 -23.48
CA ASP A 37 12.30 -7.47 -22.63
C ASP A 37 11.08 -6.57 -22.48
N PRO A 38 9.85 -7.11 -22.64
CA PRO A 38 8.65 -6.30 -22.52
C PRO A 38 8.62 -5.64 -21.13
N PRO A 39 8.30 -4.33 -21.06
CA PRO A 39 8.33 -3.62 -19.80
C PRO A 39 7.37 -4.29 -18.81
N VAL A 40 7.92 -4.81 -17.72
CA VAL A 40 7.14 -5.34 -16.60
C VAL A 40 6.46 -4.16 -15.92
N ARG A 41 5.15 -4.08 -16.00
CA ARG A 41 4.37 -3.09 -15.25
C ARG A 41 3.79 -3.74 -14.00
N SER A 42 3.92 -3.07 -12.88
CA SER A 42 3.26 -3.46 -11.65
C SER A 42 1.93 -2.72 -11.52
N TYR A 43 0.92 -3.44 -11.05
CA TYR A 43 -0.38 -2.90 -10.72
C TYR A 43 -0.66 -3.17 -9.23
N THR A 44 -1.04 -2.14 -8.49
CA THR A 44 -1.42 -2.30 -7.09
C THR A 44 -2.93 -2.54 -7.01
N ASP A 45 -3.32 -3.64 -6.38
CA ASP A 45 -4.70 -3.94 -6.07
C ASP A 45 -5.11 -3.20 -4.79
N PHE A 46 -5.99 -2.22 -4.92
CA PHE A 46 -6.51 -1.41 -3.81
C PHE A 46 -7.77 -1.97 -3.18
N SER A 47 -8.16 -3.21 -3.48
CA SER A 47 -9.27 -3.86 -2.80
C SER A 47 -9.06 -3.82 -1.28
N PRO A 48 -10.15 -3.68 -0.48
CA PRO A 48 -10.05 -3.60 0.97
C PRO A 48 -9.52 -4.92 1.54
N GLY A 49 -8.64 -4.80 2.55
CA GLY A 49 -8.23 -5.93 3.39
C GLY A 49 -9.22 -6.17 4.55
N PRO A 50 -9.07 -7.27 5.28
CA PRO A 50 -9.90 -7.55 6.45
C PRO A 50 -9.62 -6.53 7.57
N LEU A 51 -10.67 -6.11 8.27
CA LEU A 51 -10.53 -5.24 9.44
C LEU A 51 -10.20 -6.08 10.68
N GLN A 52 -9.18 -5.66 11.42
CA GLN A 52 -8.70 -6.31 12.63
C GLN A 52 -8.90 -5.39 13.83
N HIS A 53 -9.56 -5.89 14.87
CA HIS A 53 -9.76 -5.13 16.09
C HIS A 53 -8.50 -5.14 16.97
N THR A 54 -7.98 -3.95 17.25
CA THR A 54 -6.77 -3.77 18.09
C THR A 54 -7.09 -3.20 19.46
N GLY A 55 -8.19 -2.46 19.59
CA GLY A 55 -8.57 -1.76 20.81
C GLY A 55 -7.70 -0.54 21.14
N ASN A 56 -6.68 -0.24 20.34
CA ASN A 56 -5.85 0.95 20.52
C ASN A 56 -6.56 2.18 19.91
N PRO A 57 -6.83 3.24 20.68
CA PRO A 57 -7.54 4.42 20.17
C PRO A 57 -6.79 5.20 19.08
N LEU A 58 -5.49 4.95 18.90
CA LEU A 58 -4.67 5.57 17.86
C LEU A 58 -4.62 4.73 16.56
N ASP A 59 -5.25 3.57 16.55
CA ASP A 59 -5.39 2.73 15.38
C ASP A 59 -6.70 3.07 14.68
N LEU A 60 -6.59 3.46 13.41
CA LEU A 60 -7.71 3.91 12.58
C LEU A 60 -7.79 3.05 11.31
N ALA A 61 -8.95 2.54 11.00
CA ALA A 61 -9.20 1.91 9.71
C ALA A 61 -10.11 2.79 8.85
N LEU A 62 -9.95 2.69 7.54
CA LEU A 62 -10.77 3.43 6.59
C LEU A 62 -11.66 2.44 5.82
N GLU A 63 -12.96 2.49 6.06
CA GLU A 63 -13.98 1.80 5.26
C GLU A 63 -14.36 2.67 4.06
N GLY A 64 -14.46 2.10 2.88
CA GLY A 64 -14.76 2.81 1.65
C GLY A 64 -13.53 3.23 0.85
N ALA A 65 -13.71 4.20 -0.03
CA ALA A 65 -12.66 4.72 -0.89
C ALA A 65 -11.71 5.68 -0.14
N GLY A 66 -10.56 5.99 -0.74
CA GLY A 66 -9.63 7.04 -0.29
C GLY A 66 -8.44 6.54 0.50
N PHE A 67 -7.64 7.50 0.98
CA PHE A 67 -6.39 7.29 1.68
C PHE A 67 -6.21 8.35 2.76
N PHE A 68 -5.55 7.97 3.85
CA PHE A 68 -4.98 8.95 4.79
C PHE A 68 -3.85 9.70 4.10
N VAL A 69 -3.75 10.98 4.37
CA VAL A 69 -2.65 11.83 3.89
C VAL A 69 -1.65 11.97 5.03
N VAL A 70 -0.41 11.65 4.77
CA VAL A 70 0.70 11.84 5.70
C VAL A 70 1.78 12.70 5.06
N GLN A 71 2.52 13.43 5.88
CA GLN A 71 3.54 14.38 5.42
C GLN A 71 4.86 14.10 6.12
N ASP A 72 5.95 14.15 5.38
CA ASP A 72 7.29 14.07 5.95
C ASP A 72 7.79 15.42 6.47
N ALA A 73 8.98 15.41 7.06
CA ALA A 73 9.62 16.63 7.58
C ALA A 73 9.96 17.67 6.51
N LEU A 74 10.00 17.27 5.24
CA LEU A 74 10.27 18.17 4.09
C LEU A 74 8.98 18.76 3.51
N GLY A 75 7.80 18.39 4.07
CA GLY A 75 6.51 18.83 3.58
C GLY A 75 5.97 18.00 2.40
N GLN A 76 6.64 16.91 2.03
CA GLN A 76 6.17 16.04 0.96
C GLN A 76 5.03 15.16 1.47
N ARG A 77 3.94 15.09 0.70
CA ARG A 77 2.75 14.33 1.05
C ARG A 77 2.76 12.94 0.44
N PHE A 78 2.34 11.97 1.24
CA PHE A 78 2.17 10.58 0.87
C PHE A 78 0.77 10.11 1.23
N LEU A 79 0.31 9.10 0.55
CA LEU A 79 -0.99 8.47 0.75
C LEU A 79 -0.79 7.08 1.35
N THR A 80 -1.61 6.73 2.33
CA THR A 80 -1.52 5.41 2.96
C THR A 80 -2.88 4.89 3.39
N ARG A 81 -3.02 3.54 3.42
CA ARG A 81 -4.12 2.84 4.08
C ARG A 81 -3.75 2.37 5.48
N ARG A 82 -2.48 2.47 5.84
CA ARG A 82 -2.02 2.14 7.17
C ARG A 82 -2.50 3.18 8.17
N GLY A 83 -3.31 2.75 9.12
CA GLY A 83 -3.89 3.62 10.15
C GLY A 83 -3.28 3.44 11.52
N SER A 84 -2.10 2.81 11.66
CA SER A 84 -1.40 2.75 12.95
C SER A 84 -0.65 4.05 13.19
N PHE A 85 -1.11 4.83 14.15
CA PHE A 85 -0.49 6.11 14.50
C PHE A 85 0.06 6.09 15.93
N ARG A 86 0.97 7.03 16.19
CA ARG A 86 1.54 7.28 17.51
C ARG A 86 1.40 8.76 17.82
N LEU A 87 1.17 9.07 19.08
CA LEU A 87 1.16 10.44 19.58
C LEU A 87 2.58 10.82 19.99
N THR A 88 3.09 11.92 19.46
CA THR A 88 4.40 12.47 19.82
C THR A 88 4.29 13.41 21.03
N ALA A 89 5.43 13.74 21.64
CA ALA A 89 5.49 14.71 22.74
C ALA A 89 4.97 16.10 22.34
N ASP A 90 5.07 16.45 21.05
CA ASP A 90 4.58 17.71 20.49
C ASP A 90 3.08 17.69 20.15
N GLY A 91 2.41 16.58 20.45
CA GLY A 91 0.98 16.40 20.17
C GLY A 91 0.66 16.03 18.73
N ALA A 92 1.64 15.78 17.87
CA ALA A 92 1.39 15.33 16.50
C ALA A 92 1.06 13.84 16.44
N LEU A 93 0.15 13.46 15.54
CA LEU A 93 -0.11 12.08 15.21
C LEU A 93 0.84 11.66 14.08
N GLN A 94 1.70 10.68 14.35
CA GLN A 94 2.71 10.20 13.42
C GLN A 94 2.55 8.72 13.12
N THR A 95 2.91 8.34 11.88
CA THR A 95 3.12 6.95 11.52
C THR A 95 4.39 6.38 12.20
N PRO A 96 4.57 5.05 12.28
CA PRO A 96 5.79 4.46 12.87
C PRO A 96 7.09 4.90 12.18
N ASP A 97 7.04 5.30 10.92
CA ASP A 97 8.14 5.82 10.11
C ASP A 97 8.32 7.35 10.22
N GLY A 98 7.61 8.00 11.16
CA GLY A 98 7.82 9.40 11.54
C GLY A 98 7.12 10.43 10.66
N LYS A 99 6.21 10.04 9.77
CA LYS A 99 5.42 10.98 8.97
C LYS A 99 4.18 11.44 9.74
N GLU A 100 3.88 12.72 9.68
CA GLU A 100 2.77 13.35 10.40
C GLU A 100 1.45 13.20 9.64
N LEU A 101 0.37 12.87 10.36
CA LEU A 101 -0.97 12.78 9.80
C LEU A 101 -1.53 14.17 9.46
N VAL A 102 -2.06 14.31 8.26
CA VAL A 102 -2.59 15.58 7.75
C VAL A 102 -4.10 15.62 7.87
N GLY A 103 -4.61 16.70 8.41
CA GLY A 103 -6.04 17.03 8.40
C GLY A 103 -6.39 18.10 7.37
N THR A 104 -7.65 18.49 7.34
CA THR A 104 -8.17 19.50 6.40
C THR A 104 -7.52 20.88 6.56
N SER A 105 -7.06 21.20 7.78
CA SER A 105 -6.41 22.48 8.11
C SER A 105 -4.88 22.41 8.15
N GLY A 106 -4.27 21.28 7.80
CA GLY A 106 -2.83 21.03 7.89
C GLY A 106 -2.50 19.83 8.77
N VAL A 107 -1.26 19.76 9.28
CA VAL A 107 -0.84 18.66 10.15
C VAL A 107 -1.70 18.64 11.42
N LEU A 108 -2.23 17.46 11.75
CA LEU A 108 -3.06 17.27 12.94
C LEU A 108 -2.19 17.24 14.18
N ARG A 109 -2.37 18.24 15.04
CA ARG A 109 -1.69 18.38 16.33
C ARG A 109 -2.69 18.58 17.45
N ILE A 110 -2.58 17.78 18.47
CA ILE A 110 -3.36 17.92 19.69
C ILE A 110 -2.72 19.01 20.55
N PRO A 111 -3.44 20.07 20.93
CA PRO A 111 -2.91 21.10 21.80
C PRO A 111 -2.37 20.52 23.10
N LEU A 112 -1.17 20.91 23.51
CA LEU A 112 -0.50 20.39 24.70
C LEU A 112 -1.31 20.59 25.98
N GLN A 113 -2.15 21.65 26.02
CA GLN A 113 -3.05 21.90 27.13
C GLN A 113 -4.06 20.76 27.34
N LEU A 114 -4.55 20.16 26.26
CA LEU A 114 -5.48 19.02 26.30
C LEU A 114 -4.76 17.71 26.65
N LEU A 115 -3.46 17.62 26.39
CA LEU A 115 -2.63 16.46 26.78
C LEU A 115 -2.26 16.49 28.27
N GLN A 116 -2.13 17.68 28.86
CA GLN A 116 -1.75 17.89 30.23
C GLN A 116 -2.95 17.98 31.17
N ALA A 117 -4.16 18.18 30.66
CA ALA A 117 -5.37 18.19 31.44
C ALA A 117 -5.56 16.82 32.12
N GLN A 118 -5.45 16.79 33.44
CA GLN A 118 -5.65 15.57 34.22
C GLN A 118 -7.03 14.97 33.94
N PRO A 119 -7.15 13.65 33.80
CA PRO A 119 -8.45 13.01 33.76
C PRO A 119 -9.20 13.35 35.03
N LEU A 120 -10.47 13.79 34.88
CA LEU A 120 -11.38 14.01 36.00
C LEU A 120 -11.35 12.78 36.89
N ALA A 121 -10.98 13.03 38.17
CA ALA A 121 -10.87 12.13 39.31
C ALA A 121 -11.30 10.67 39.12
N GLY A 122 -10.31 9.77 39.04
CA GLY A 122 -10.52 8.34 39.25
C GLY A 122 -9.55 7.37 38.57
N GLU A 123 -8.94 7.71 37.44
CA GLU A 123 -8.11 6.76 36.69
C GLU A 123 -6.77 7.38 36.26
N ALA A 124 -5.96 7.79 37.19
CA ALA A 124 -4.59 8.23 36.94
C ALA A 124 -3.67 7.01 36.70
N ARG A 125 -3.66 6.48 35.48
CA ARG A 125 -2.56 5.63 35.03
C ARG A 125 -1.52 6.53 34.35
N GLN A 126 -0.32 6.60 34.93
CA GLN A 126 0.83 7.26 34.31
C GLN A 126 1.04 6.69 32.92
N GLY A 127 0.97 7.53 31.89
CA GLY A 127 1.09 7.14 30.47
C GLY A 127 -0.24 6.89 29.75
N ALA A 128 -1.39 7.15 30.37
CA ALA A 128 -2.67 7.05 29.68
C ALA A 128 -2.78 8.14 28.59
N VAL A 129 -3.00 7.74 27.36
CA VAL A 129 -3.38 8.65 26.28
C VAL A 129 -4.71 9.31 26.69
N PRO A 130 -4.84 10.64 26.61
CA PRO A 130 -6.11 11.30 26.93
C PRO A 130 -7.22 10.67 26.08
N PRO A 131 -8.48 10.70 26.53
CA PRO A 131 -9.58 10.13 25.78
C PRO A 131 -9.70 10.84 24.43
N LEU A 132 -9.13 10.18 23.42
CA LEU A 132 -9.09 10.60 22.03
C LEU A 132 -10.17 9.81 21.32
N GLU A 133 -11.10 10.54 20.70
CA GLU A 133 -12.21 9.98 19.94
C GLU A 133 -12.12 10.44 18.50
N VAL A 134 -12.25 9.49 17.57
CA VAL A 134 -12.35 9.77 16.14
C VAL A 134 -13.72 9.35 15.67
N THR A 135 -14.51 10.33 15.19
CA THR A 135 -15.84 10.04 14.68
C THR A 135 -15.79 9.35 13.32
N PRO A 136 -16.85 8.65 12.90
CA PRO A 136 -16.92 8.03 11.57
C PRO A 136 -16.69 9.00 10.41
N GLU A 137 -17.00 10.27 10.61
CA GLU A 137 -16.81 11.37 9.64
C GLU A 137 -15.35 11.89 9.64
N GLY A 138 -14.48 11.32 10.48
CA GLY A 138 -13.08 11.68 10.56
C GLY A 138 -12.78 12.92 11.42
N GLU A 139 -13.70 13.35 12.27
CA GLU A 139 -13.43 14.39 13.27
C GLU A 139 -12.59 13.83 14.41
N LEU A 140 -11.50 14.52 14.75
CA LEU A 140 -10.66 14.21 15.90
C LEU A 140 -11.09 15.05 17.09
N ARG A 141 -11.52 14.40 18.15
CA ARG A 141 -11.93 15.03 19.40
C ARG A 141 -11.05 14.53 20.56
N VAL A 142 -10.67 15.44 21.42
CA VAL A 142 -9.93 15.14 22.65
C VAL A 142 -10.69 15.73 23.81
N GLN A 143 -11.11 14.91 24.76
CA GLN A 143 -11.96 15.33 25.89
C GLN A 143 -13.24 16.06 25.43
N GLY A 144 -13.83 15.63 24.29
CA GLY A 144 -15.01 16.26 23.71
C GLY A 144 -14.76 17.54 22.89
N VAL A 145 -13.52 18.08 22.93
CA VAL A 145 -13.14 19.28 22.15
C VAL A 145 -12.71 18.86 20.75
N LEU A 146 -13.27 19.47 19.73
CA LEU A 146 -12.86 19.26 18.35
C LEU A 146 -11.46 19.85 18.12
N VAL A 147 -10.52 18.99 17.77
CA VAL A 147 -9.12 19.36 17.48
C VAL A 147 -8.91 19.59 15.99
N GLY A 148 -9.57 18.78 15.14
CA GLY A 148 -9.46 18.88 13.70
C GLY A 148 -10.20 17.75 13.00
N GLN A 149 -10.10 17.72 11.67
CA GLN A 149 -10.70 16.70 10.83
C GLN A 149 -9.64 16.06 9.96
N LEU A 150 -9.69 14.75 9.83
CA LEU A 150 -8.83 13.96 8.95
C LEU A 150 -9.01 14.38 7.48
N LEU A 151 -7.92 14.52 6.75
CA LEU A 151 -7.96 14.68 5.32
C LEU A 151 -7.92 13.31 4.65
N ILE A 152 -9.05 12.88 4.11
CA ILE A 152 -9.17 11.67 3.32
C ILE A 152 -9.28 12.08 1.85
N VAL A 153 -8.42 11.50 1.02
CA VAL A 153 -8.39 11.83 -0.41
C VAL A 153 -8.63 10.60 -1.27
N GLY A 154 -9.43 10.80 -2.31
CA GLY A 154 -9.54 9.90 -3.44
C GLY A 154 -8.50 10.24 -4.51
N VAL A 155 -8.10 9.23 -5.28
CA VAL A 155 -7.20 9.39 -6.40
C VAL A 155 -7.56 8.37 -7.49
N GLN A 156 -7.37 8.72 -8.75
CA GLN A 156 -7.54 7.77 -9.83
C GLN A 156 -6.46 6.68 -9.74
N LEU A 157 -6.91 5.43 -9.81
CA LEU A 157 -6.02 4.27 -9.86
C LEU A 157 -5.10 4.41 -11.08
N GLY A 158 -3.80 4.17 -10.90
CA GLY A 158 -2.79 4.39 -11.95
C GLY A 158 -2.05 5.72 -11.86
N GLN A 159 -2.53 6.68 -11.05
CA GLN A 159 -1.82 7.94 -10.77
C GLN A 159 -1.00 7.90 -9.48
N LEU A 160 -0.83 6.72 -8.91
CA LEU A 160 -0.05 6.48 -7.71
C LEU A 160 1.20 5.66 -8.02
N ARG A 161 2.32 6.07 -7.46
CA ARG A 161 3.55 5.29 -7.43
C ARG A 161 3.78 4.81 -6.00
N ARG A 162 4.03 3.51 -5.84
CA ARG A 162 4.43 2.95 -4.55
C ARG A 162 5.83 3.48 -4.18
N VAL A 163 5.97 3.98 -2.97
CA VAL A 163 7.25 4.48 -2.43
C VAL A 163 7.87 3.42 -1.52
N ASP A 164 7.03 2.82 -0.68
CA ASP A 164 7.39 1.70 0.17
C ASP A 164 6.22 0.71 0.28
N GLY A 165 6.32 -0.29 1.16
CA GLY A 165 5.31 -1.35 1.29
C GLY A 165 3.87 -0.86 1.46
N VAL A 166 3.65 0.29 2.11
CA VAL A 166 2.33 0.78 2.53
C VAL A 166 2.02 2.23 2.15
N GLN A 167 2.96 2.91 1.49
CA GLN A 167 2.85 4.32 1.14
C GLN A 167 2.94 4.54 -0.36
N PHE A 168 2.16 5.50 -0.82
CA PHE A 168 2.04 5.86 -2.22
C PHE A 168 2.30 7.36 -2.38
N ALA A 169 3.08 7.72 -3.39
CA ALA A 169 3.24 9.10 -3.83
C ALA A 169 2.37 9.34 -5.07
N PRO A 170 1.68 10.48 -5.14
CA PRO A 170 0.99 10.86 -6.37
C PRO A 170 2.00 11.11 -7.49
N LEU A 171 1.69 10.67 -8.70
CA LEU A 171 2.46 10.99 -9.88
C LEU A 171 2.30 12.48 -10.24
N PRO A 172 3.26 13.07 -10.97
CA PRO A 172 3.11 14.44 -11.47
C PRO A 172 1.82 14.59 -12.29
N GLY A 173 0.97 15.56 -11.92
CA GLY A 173 -0.35 15.76 -12.54
C GLY A 173 -1.50 14.94 -11.93
N ALA A 174 -1.23 14.11 -10.94
CA ALA A 174 -2.29 13.42 -10.21
C ALA A 174 -3.20 14.41 -9.46
N VAL A 175 -4.50 14.26 -9.64
CA VAL A 175 -5.49 15.07 -8.94
C VAL A 175 -5.91 14.33 -7.66
N LEU A 176 -5.61 14.92 -6.52
CA LEU A 176 -6.07 14.46 -5.22
C LEU A 176 -7.40 15.16 -4.90
N THR A 177 -8.47 14.39 -4.85
CA THR A 177 -9.80 14.93 -4.55
C THR A 177 -10.12 14.61 -3.09
N PRO A 178 -10.33 15.63 -2.23
CA PRO A 178 -10.86 15.38 -0.89
C PRO A 178 -12.22 14.69 -1.00
N LEU A 179 -12.40 13.61 -0.27
CA LEU A 179 -13.66 12.87 -0.22
C LEU A 179 -14.59 13.47 0.81
N SER A 180 -15.89 13.42 0.51
CA SER A 180 -16.93 13.80 1.46
C SER A 180 -17.13 12.70 2.52
N PRO A 181 -17.59 13.06 3.75
CA PRO A 181 -17.80 12.11 4.84
C PRO A 181 -18.80 10.98 4.52
N GLU A 182 -19.56 11.11 3.45
CA GLU A 182 -20.51 10.08 2.99
C GLU A 182 -19.82 8.97 2.18
N GLU A 183 -18.63 9.23 1.60
CA GLU A 183 -17.90 8.33 0.73
C GLU A 183 -16.95 7.39 1.49
N TYR A 184 -16.69 7.71 2.77
CA TYR A 184 -15.84 6.91 3.63
C TYR A 184 -16.39 6.83 5.06
N ARG A 185 -15.88 5.89 5.82
CA ARG A 185 -16.07 5.84 7.27
C ARG A 185 -14.77 5.52 7.98
N VAL A 186 -14.44 6.32 8.98
CA VAL A 186 -13.30 6.04 9.85
C VAL A 186 -13.76 5.15 11.01
N ARG A 187 -13.01 4.09 11.27
CA ARG A 187 -13.23 3.17 12.38
C ARG A 187 -12.06 3.24 13.33
N GLN A 188 -12.31 3.69 14.54
CA GLN A 188 -11.32 3.75 15.61
C GLN A 188 -11.17 2.38 16.28
N GLY A 189 -9.94 2.06 16.72
CA GLY A 189 -9.63 0.78 17.38
C GLY A 189 -9.54 -0.40 16.44
N LEU A 190 -9.51 -0.14 15.12
CA LEU A 190 -9.34 -1.15 14.08
C LEU A 190 -8.18 -0.78 13.16
N LEU A 191 -7.58 -1.80 12.55
CA LEU A 191 -6.61 -1.65 11.47
C LEU A 191 -7.06 -2.43 10.24
N GLU A 192 -6.83 -1.86 9.07
CA GLU A 192 -6.99 -2.59 7.82
C GLU A 192 -5.79 -3.52 7.65
N GLY A 193 -6.04 -4.83 7.53
CA GLY A 193 -5.02 -5.83 7.26
C GLY A 193 -4.55 -5.81 5.81
N SER A 194 -3.59 -6.66 5.50
CA SER A 194 -3.17 -6.90 4.12
C SER A 194 -4.29 -7.55 3.31
N ASN A 195 -4.47 -7.15 2.04
CA ASN A 195 -5.39 -7.82 1.10
C ASN A 195 -4.76 -9.03 0.41
N VAL A 196 -3.59 -9.47 0.86
CA VAL A 196 -2.91 -10.66 0.33
C VAL A 196 -3.47 -11.93 0.96
N ASN A 197 -3.92 -12.87 0.14
CA ASN A 197 -4.33 -14.19 0.60
C ASN A 197 -3.12 -15.16 0.54
N PRO A 198 -2.63 -15.65 1.68
CA PRO A 198 -1.44 -16.51 1.72
C PRO A 198 -1.60 -17.81 0.95
N VAL A 199 -2.81 -18.38 0.95
CA VAL A 199 -3.07 -19.65 0.24
C VAL A 199 -3.01 -19.45 -1.27
N GLU A 200 -3.61 -18.38 -1.78
CA GLU A 200 -3.54 -18.04 -3.21
C GLU A 200 -2.11 -17.78 -3.67
N GLU A 201 -1.32 -17.04 -2.87
CA GLU A 201 0.07 -16.76 -3.19
C GLU A 201 0.93 -18.04 -3.22
N LEU A 202 0.68 -18.98 -2.29
CA LEU A 202 1.36 -20.29 -2.30
C LEU A 202 0.99 -21.12 -3.52
N VAL A 203 -0.27 -21.14 -3.91
CA VAL A 203 -0.73 -21.84 -5.12
C VAL A 203 -0.06 -21.25 -6.36
N GLN A 204 -0.02 -19.92 -6.48
CA GLN A 204 0.65 -19.25 -7.60
C GLN A 204 2.15 -19.54 -7.64
N LEU A 205 2.81 -19.60 -6.48
CA LEU A 205 4.22 -19.97 -6.38
C LEU A 205 4.46 -21.40 -6.87
N ILE A 206 3.62 -22.35 -6.49
CA ILE A 206 3.69 -23.75 -6.95
C ILE A 206 3.47 -23.82 -8.46
N GLU A 207 2.50 -23.09 -8.99
CA GLU A 207 2.26 -23.04 -10.44
C GLU A 207 3.45 -22.46 -11.20
N LEU A 208 4.05 -21.39 -10.67
CA LEU A 208 5.25 -20.78 -11.26
C LEU A 208 6.43 -21.74 -11.26
N GLN A 209 6.65 -22.45 -10.15
CA GLN A 209 7.69 -23.49 -10.07
C GLN A 209 7.48 -24.60 -11.09
N ARG A 210 6.24 -25.09 -11.23
CA ARG A 210 5.91 -26.11 -12.23
C ARG A 210 6.17 -25.63 -13.66
N ARG A 211 5.79 -24.38 -13.97
CA ARG A 211 6.08 -23.79 -15.30
C ARG A 211 7.57 -23.67 -15.56
N PHE A 212 8.33 -23.26 -14.55
CA PHE A 212 9.78 -23.19 -14.65
C PHE A 212 10.42 -24.56 -14.89
N GLU A 213 9.99 -25.60 -14.14
CA GLU A 213 10.47 -26.98 -14.33
C GLU A 213 10.14 -27.52 -15.73
N LEU A 214 8.94 -27.24 -16.23
CA LEU A 214 8.55 -27.61 -17.58
C LEU A 214 9.41 -26.91 -18.62
N GLY A 215 9.67 -25.60 -18.47
CA GLY A 215 10.57 -24.85 -19.34
C GLY A 215 11.98 -25.43 -19.37
N HIS A 216 12.55 -25.74 -18.22
CA HIS A 216 13.86 -26.40 -18.13
C HIS A 216 13.88 -27.79 -18.77
N ARG A 217 12.80 -28.54 -18.66
CA ARG A 217 12.69 -29.86 -19.31
C ARG A 217 12.67 -29.75 -20.82
N VAL A 218 11.95 -28.76 -21.34
CA VAL A 218 11.91 -28.50 -22.80
C VAL A 218 13.29 -28.09 -23.32
N ILE A 219 13.99 -27.19 -22.64
CA ILE A 219 15.35 -26.76 -23.01
C ILE A 219 16.29 -27.96 -23.06
N ARG A 220 16.34 -28.77 -22.00
CA ARG A 220 17.21 -29.98 -21.96
C ARG A 220 16.86 -30.98 -23.06
N SER A 221 15.56 -31.15 -23.38
CA SER A 221 15.14 -32.01 -24.48
C SER A 221 15.60 -31.48 -25.83
N SER A 222 15.55 -30.17 -26.02
CA SER A 222 16.03 -29.49 -27.23
C SER A 222 17.54 -29.66 -27.38
N ASP A 223 18.31 -29.44 -26.31
CA ASP A 223 19.78 -29.62 -26.30
C ASP A 223 20.17 -31.07 -26.65
N ALA A 224 19.51 -32.05 -26.02
CA ALA A 224 19.75 -33.47 -26.32
C ALA A 224 19.42 -33.83 -27.78
N THR A 225 18.43 -33.16 -28.38
CA THR A 225 18.08 -33.37 -29.79
C THR A 225 19.13 -32.74 -30.73
N LEU A 226 19.62 -31.56 -30.38
CA LEU A 226 20.72 -30.91 -31.12
C LEU A 226 22.02 -31.71 -31.06
N GLU A 227 22.41 -32.23 -29.89
CA GLU A 227 23.59 -33.11 -29.73
C GLU A 227 23.48 -34.33 -30.63
N ARG A 228 22.33 -35.03 -30.64
CA ARG A 228 22.12 -36.17 -31.52
C ARG A 228 22.20 -35.80 -32.99
N SER A 229 21.67 -34.63 -33.37
CA SER A 229 21.71 -34.14 -34.77
C SER A 229 23.17 -33.85 -35.19
N ILE A 230 23.99 -33.30 -34.30
CA ILE A 230 25.40 -33.02 -34.56
C ILE A 230 26.19 -34.32 -34.66
N GLU A 231 25.92 -35.34 -33.83
CA GLU A 231 26.54 -36.65 -33.94
C GLU A 231 26.24 -37.33 -35.28
N LEU A 232 24.98 -37.29 -35.71
CA LEU A 232 24.57 -37.83 -37.02
C LEU A 232 25.27 -37.11 -38.18
N ALA A 233 25.47 -35.81 -38.11
CA ALA A 233 26.19 -35.04 -39.12
C ALA A 233 27.71 -35.30 -39.16
N ARG A 234 28.29 -35.91 -38.14
CA ARG A 234 29.70 -36.27 -38.08
C ARG A 234 30.01 -37.61 -38.78
N PHE A 235 29.00 -38.43 -39.03
CA PHE A 235 29.13 -39.76 -39.65
C PHE A 235 28.80 -39.75 -41.14
N VAL A 236 28.50 -38.61 -41.76
CA VAL A 236 28.34 -38.40 -43.18
C VAL A 236 29.52 -37.58 -43.71
#